data_cb89e4ae459296c33850db1925e7e9a2
#
_entry.id   cb89e4ae459296c33850db1925e7e9a2
#
_cell.length_a   1.000
_cell.length_b   1.000
_cell.length_c   1.000
_cell.angle_alpha   90.00
_cell.angle_beta   90.00
_cell.angle_gamma   90.00
#
_symmetry.space_group_name_H-M   'P 1'
#
loop_
_entity.id
_entity.type
_entity.pdbx_description
1 polymer ?
#
loop_
_entity_poly.entity_id
_entity_poly.type
_entity_poly.pdbx_seq_one_letter_code
_entity_poly.pdbx_strand_id
1 'polypeptide(L)'
;MIADFYHEPVMVKEVIESLLVSKTGIYVDCTVGGAGHSYAILKETDAFLVGIDCDDQALQYAEKRLAEFGSRKVLIRANFADLGKILKDLNIEKVDGVLLDLGVSSHQLDTEQRGFSFNQQALLDMRMDRSLKISAYDIVNSFAQDELEKIIRFYGEEKMAARIARAISKKRQQSPIETTTELAAIIASCMPAKLKWQKIHPATRTFQAIRIAVNNELDNIRPAIDAAAEALKPGGRLCVISFHSLEDRIVKNEIRFLGGVCICPKDIPFCVCQKEAKLKNLTPKVIVPSAEEIEANPRARSSKLRVAGRI
;
A
#
# COMPACT_ATOMS: atom_id res chain seq x y z
N MET A 1 -21.22 1.48 -19.60
CA MET A 1 -21.16 0.32 -18.70
C MET A 1 -19.88 0.45 -17.91
N ILE A 2 -19.97 0.61 -16.59
CA ILE A 2 -18.79 0.62 -15.71
C ILE A 2 -18.35 -0.84 -15.68
N ALA A 3 -17.12 -1.12 -16.17
CA ALA A 3 -16.53 -2.45 -16.09
C ALA A 3 -16.68 -2.95 -14.65
N ASP A 4 -17.07 -4.20 -14.47
CA ASP A 4 -17.24 -4.80 -13.16
C ASP A 4 -15.94 -4.64 -12.37
N PHE A 5 -16.02 -3.87 -11.29
CA PHE A 5 -14.92 -3.63 -10.35
C PHE A 5 -14.79 -4.90 -9.49
N TYR A 6 -14.34 -5.99 -10.11
CA TYR A 6 -14.11 -7.24 -9.39
C TYR A 6 -12.77 -7.18 -8.67
N HIS A 7 -12.83 -6.94 -7.38
CA HIS A 7 -11.67 -7.03 -6.50
C HIS A 7 -11.96 -8.06 -5.42
N GLU A 8 -11.26 -9.18 -5.47
CA GLU A 8 -11.26 -10.15 -4.39
C GLU A 8 -10.27 -9.68 -3.32
N PRO A 9 -10.75 -9.31 -2.13
CA PRO A 9 -9.88 -8.81 -1.07
C PRO A 9 -8.99 -9.93 -0.54
N VAL A 10 -7.76 -9.59 -0.17
CA VAL A 10 -6.74 -10.54 0.27
C VAL A 10 -6.84 -10.76 1.78
N MET A 11 -6.73 -12.02 2.25
CA MET A 11 -6.66 -12.39 3.67
C MET A 11 -7.85 -11.87 4.50
N VAL A 12 -9.06 -11.85 3.92
CA VAL A 12 -10.25 -11.31 4.60
C VAL A 12 -10.51 -12.00 5.92
N LYS A 13 -10.44 -13.33 5.94
CA LYS A 13 -10.69 -14.12 7.14
C LYS A 13 -9.72 -13.74 8.27
N GLU A 14 -8.43 -13.71 7.96
CA GLU A 14 -7.37 -13.39 8.91
C GLU A 14 -7.49 -11.95 9.42
N VAL A 15 -7.88 -11.02 8.54
CA VAL A 15 -8.15 -9.61 8.91
C VAL A 15 -9.33 -9.53 9.87
N ILE A 16 -10.47 -10.14 9.56
CA ILE A 16 -11.67 -10.08 10.39
C ILE A 16 -11.41 -10.72 11.76
N GLU A 17 -10.78 -11.89 11.82
CA GLU A 17 -10.43 -12.57 13.06
C GLU A 17 -9.46 -11.76 13.93
N SER A 18 -8.57 -10.98 13.32
CA SER A 18 -7.55 -10.19 14.03
C SER A 18 -8.03 -8.79 14.41
N LEU A 19 -8.85 -8.16 13.57
CA LEU A 19 -9.25 -6.75 13.68
C LEU A 19 -10.44 -6.56 14.63
N LEU A 20 -11.45 -7.45 14.54
CA LEU A 20 -12.72 -7.23 15.22
C LEU A 20 -12.62 -7.55 16.73
N VAL A 21 -12.66 -6.50 17.53
CA VAL A 21 -12.67 -6.59 19.02
C VAL A 21 -14.00 -6.18 19.64
N SER A 22 -14.88 -5.52 18.88
CA SER A 22 -16.19 -5.07 19.31
C SER A 22 -17.22 -5.22 18.18
N LYS A 23 -18.42 -5.62 18.50
CA LYS A 23 -19.53 -5.70 17.53
C LYS A 23 -20.15 -4.35 17.19
N THR A 24 -20.01 -3.35 18.07
CA THR A 24 -20.62 -2.02 17.95
C THR A 24 -19.55 -0.90 17.94
N GLY A 25 -18.30 -1.25 17.58
CA GLY A 25 -17.17 -0.31 17.62
C GLY A 25 -17.10 0.63 16.43
N ILE A 26 -16.03 1.40 16.38
CA ILE A 26 -15.64 2.23 15.23
C ILE A 26 -14.41 1.61 14.59
N TYR A 27 -14.50 1.30 13.30
CA TYR A 27 -13.38 0.79 12.52
C TYR A 27 -13.00 1.74 11.41
N VAL A 28 -11.71 1.78 11.10
CA VAL A 28 -11.18 2.57 10.00
C VAL A 28 -10.55 1.63 8.98
N ASP A 29 -11.02 1.69 7.75
CA ASP A 29 -10.35 1.10 6.59
C ASP A 29 -9.66 2.23 5.83
N CYS A 30 -8.34 2.30 5.96
CA CYS A 30 -7.52 3.36 5.41
C CYS A 30 -7.26 3.21 3.89
N THR A 31 -7.72 2.10 3.29
CA THR A 31 -7.42 1.68 1.93
C THR A 31 -8.62 0.94 1.34
N VAL A 32 -9.76 1.63 1.29
CA VAL A 32 -11.06 1.03 0.95
C VAL A 32 -11.05 0.26 -0.37
N GLY A 33 -10.40 0.80 -1.40
CA GLY A 33 -10.32 0.17 -2.71
C GLY A 33 -11.66 -0.35 -3.22
N GLY A 34 -11.76 -1.65 -3.48
CA GLY A 34 -13.00 -2.32 -3.87
C GLY A 34 -13.96 -2.60 -2.71
N ALA A 35 -13.75 -2.03 -1.54
CA ALA A 35 -14.56 -2.16 -0.32
C ALA A 35 -14.77 -3.62 0.16
N GLY A 36 -13.86 -4.53 -0.14
CA GLY A 36 -14.02 -5.93 0.24
C GLY A 36 -13.88 -6.16 1.74
N HIS A 37 -12.84 -5.62 2.36
CA HIS A 37 -12.65 -5.65 3.81
C HIS A 37 -13.72 -4.82 4.53
N SER A 38 -14.00 -3.61 4.04
CA SER A 38 -15.06 -2.74 4.54
C SER A 38 -16.42 -3.43 4.58
N TYR A 39 -16.79 -4.14 3.51
CA TYR A 39 -18.02 -4.94 3.44
C TYR A 39 -18.02 -6.07 4.49
N ALA A 40 -16.92 -6.81 4.61
CA ALA A 40 -16.81 -7.89 5.58
C ALA A 40 -16.93 -7.37 7.03
N ILE A 41 -16.29 -6.24 7.36
CA ILE A 41 -16.41 -5.59 8.67
C ILE A 41 -17.87 -5.25 8.98
N LEU A 42 -18.56 -4.55 8.07
CA LEU A 42 -19.95 -4.10 8.27
C LEU A 42 -20.95 -5.24 8.31
N LYS A 43 -20.68 -6.34 7.59
CA LYS A 43 -21.53 -7.54 7.56
C LYS A 43 -21.42 -8.33 8.87
N GLU A 44 -20.23 -8.42 9.45
CA GLU A 44 -19.97 -9.20 10.66
C GLU A 44 -20.28 -8.42 11.96
N THR A 45 -20.61 -7.11 11.85
CA THR A 45 -20.77 -6.23 13.01
C THR A 45 -21.91 -5.22 12.79
N ASP A 46 -22.31 -4.56 13.88
CA ASP A 46 -23.14 -3.35 13.88
C ASP A 46 -22.29 -2.08 14.02
N ALA A 47 -21.01 -2.16 13.66
CA ALA A 47 -20.05 -1.10 13.82
C ALA A 47 -20.27 0.08 12.87
N PHE A 48 -19.68 1.21 13.20
CA PHE A 48 -19.50 2.35 12.29
C PHE A 48 -18.15 2.26 11.59
N LEU A 49 -18.13 2.46 10.28
CA LEU A 49 -16.94 2.40 9.44
C LEU A 49 -16.56 3.77 8.90
N VAL A 50 -15.30 4.14 9.10
CA VAL A 50 -14.66 5.23 8.37
C VAL A 50 -13.82 4.62 7.26
N GLY A 51 -14.18 4.85 6.00
CA GLY A 51 -13.45 4.38 4.83
C GLY A 51 -12.65 5.52 4.20
N ILE A 52 -11.37 5.31 3.95
CA ILE A 52 -10.46 6.29 3.35
C ILE A 52 -9.88 5.71 2.07
N ASP A 53 -9.86 6.49 1.00
CA ASP A 53 -9.10 6.20 -0.21
C ASP A 53 -8.72 7.50 -0.91
N CYS A 54 -7.61 7.51 -1.61
CA CYS A 54 -7.18 8.64 -2.43
C CYS A 54 -7.77 8.61 -3.85
N ASP A 55 -8.33 7.46 -4.27
CA ASP A 55 -8.87 7.23 -5.61
C ASP A 55 -10.39 7.45 -5.64
N ASP A 56 -10.85 8.49 -6.35
CA ASP A 56 -12.28 8.77 -6.52
C ASP A 56 -13.07 7.61 -7.11
N GLN A 57 -12.47 6.84 -8.02
CA GLN A 57 -13.14 5.69 -8.64
C GLN A 57 -13.38 4.57 -7.63
N ALA A 58 -12.41 4.34 -6.74
CA ALA A 58 -12.54 3.38 -5.64
C ALA A 58 -13.69 3.79 -4.71
N LEU A 59 -13.75 5.07 -4.30
CA LEU A 59 -14.81 5.58 -3.42
C LEU A 59 -16.20 5.51 -4.05
N GLN A 60 -16.32 5.82 -5.33
CA GLN A 60 -17.60 5.70 -6.05
C GLN A 60 -18.10 4.25 -6.11
N TYR A 61 -17.19 3.29 -6.28
CA TYR A 61 -17.51 1.88 -6.24
C TYR A 61 -17.86 1.43 -4.82
N ALA A 62 -17.05 1.82 -3.84
CA ALA A 62 -17.30 1.52 -2.43
C ALA A 62 -18.66 2.04 -1.95
N GLU A 63 -19.05 3.25 -2.36
CA GLU A 63 -20.37 3.82 -2.02
C GLU A 63 -21.51 2.92 -2.49
N LYS A 64 -21.45 2.41 -3.72
CA LYS A 64 -22.44 1.48 -4.27
C LYS A 64 -22.43 0.14 -3.55
N ARG A 65 -21.23 -0.44 -3.34
CA ARG A 65 -21.09 -1.75 -2.71
C ARG A 65 -21.55 -1.77 -1.26
N LEU A 66 -21.35 -0.67 -0.55
CA LEU A 66 -21.71 -0.52 0.85
C LEU A 66 -23.07 0.17 1.07
N ALA A 67 -23.89 0.36 0.02
CA ALA A 67 -25.15 1.10 0.10
C ALA A 67 -26.15 0.48 1.09
N GLU A 68 -26.18 -0.84 1.20
CA GLU A 68 -27.09 -1.56 2.13
C GLU A 68 -26.84 -1.23 3.61
N PHE A 69 -25.64 -0.78 3.96
CA PHE A 69 -25.29 -0.43 5.35
C PHE A 69 -25.68 1.00 5.76
N GLY A 70 -26.23 1.79 4.85
CA GLY A 70 -26.83 3.10 5.13
C GLY A 70 -25.88 4.06 5.85
N SER A 71 -26.32 4.59 6.99
CA SER A 71 -25.58 5.57 7.80
C SER A 71 -24.46 4.98 8.65
N ARG A 72 -24.23 3.67 8.60
CA ARG A 72 -23.13 3.02 9.35
C ARG A 72 -21.75 3.23 8.75
N LYS A 73 -21.62 4.04 7.71
CA LYS A 73 -20.36 4.34 7.05
C LYS A 73 -20.22 5.81 6.70
N VAL A 74 -18.97 6.26 6.62
CA VAL A 74 -18.56 7.49 5.95
C VAL A 74 -17.36 7.19 5.07
N LEU A 75 -17.37 7.64 3.82
CA LEU A 75 -16.27 7.48 2.87
C LEU A 75 -15.60 8.84 2.61
N ILE A 76 -14.28 8.88 2.70
CA ILE A 76 -13.51 10.12 2.65
C ILE A 76 -12.41 9.98 1.61
N ARG A 77 -12.35 10.94 0.69
CA ARG A 77 -11.22 11.08 -0.22
C ARG A 77 -10.06 11.76 0.48
N ALA A 78 -9.04 10.99 0.83
CA ALA A 78 -7.82 11.47 1.46
C ALA A 78 -6.69 10.46 1.34
N ASN A 79 -5.47 10.89 1.64
CA ASN A 79 -4.36 9.98 1.86
C ASN A 79 -4.45 9.40 3.28
N PHE A 80 -4.20 8.11 3.44
CA PHE A 80 -4.21 7.45 4.74
C PHE A 80 -3.15 8.02 5.72
N ALA A 81 -2.11 8.69 5.22
CA ALA A 81 -1.16 9.41 6.05
C ALA A 81 -1.83 10.54 6.86
N ASP A 82 -2.98 11.05 6.40
CA ASP A 82 -3.76 12.10 7.07
C ASP A 82 -4.76 11.54 8.10
N LEU A 83 -4.70 10.25 8.47
CA LEU A 83 -5.63 9.58 9.37
C LEU A 83 -5.96 10.40 10.63
N GLY A 84 -4.94 10.93 11.30
CA GLY A 84 -5.13 11.71 12.53
C GLY A 84 -5.97 12.97 12.32
N LYS A 85 -5.76 13.69 11.21
CA LYS A 85 -6.53 14.85 10.81
C LYS A 85 -7.97 14.47 10.48
N ILE A 86 -8.16 13.41 9.71
CA ILE A 86 -9.49 12.93 9.31
C ILE A 86 -10.34 12.58 10.52
N LEU A 87 -9.80 11.83 11.47
CA LEU A 87 -10.52 11.47 12.70
C LEU A 87 -10.89 12.71 13.53
N LYS A 88 -9.99 13.68 13.62
CA LYS A 88 -10.25 14.96 14.30
C LYS A 88 -11.38 15.73 13.62
N ASP A 89 -11.38 15.84 12.30
CA ASP A 89 -12.40 16.56 11.53
C ASP A 89 -13.79 15.88 11.66
N LEU A 90 -13.82 14.55 11.87
CA LEU A 90 -15.02 13.77 12.17
C LEU A 90 -15.44 13.79 13.65
N ASN A 91 -14.69 14.46 14.54
CA ASN A 91 -14.87 14.42 15.99
C ASN A 91 -14.81 12.98 16.57
N ILE A 92 -14.00 12.12 16.00
CA ILE A 92 -13.75 10.76 16.48
C ILE A 92 -12.43 10.75 17.24
N GLU A 93 -12.49 10.61 18.56
CA GLU A 93 -11.31 10.60 19.41
C GLU A 93 -10.60 9.24 19.40
N LYS A 94 -11.38 8.15 19.46
CA LYS A 94 -10.86 6.78 19.59
C LYS A 94 -11.64 5.79 18.74
N VAL A 95 -10.90 4.80 18.20
CA VAL A 95 -11.43 3.72 17.35
C VAL A 95 -11.06 2.35 17.90
N ASP A 96 -11.82 1.33 17.54
CA ASP A 96 -11.63 -0.04 17.99
C ASP A 96 -10.64 -0.81 17.09
N GLY A 97 -10.56 -0.43 15.81
CA GLY A 97 -9.62 -1.04 14.88
C GLY A 97 -9.28 -0.16 13.68
N VAL A 98 -8.06 -0.35 13.16
CA VAL A 98 -7.55 0.31 11.96
C VAL A 98 -6.97 -0.74 11.03
N LEU A 99 -7.38 -0.72 9.78
CA LEU A 99 -6.87 -1.56 8.69
C LEU A 99 -6.11 -0.69 7.68
N LEU A 100 -4.95 -1.17 7.28
CA LEU A 100 -4.16 -0.67 6.15
C LEU A 100 -3.90 -1.86 5.21
N ASP A 101 -4.51 -1.88 4.03
CA ASP A 101 -4.22 -2.83 2.95
C ASP A 101 -3.37 -2.11 1.90
N LEU A 102 -2.03 -2.19 2.06
CA LEU A 102 -1.08 -1.37 1.31
C LEU A 102 -1.01 -1.79 -0.17
N GLY A 103 -0.56 -0.86 -1.01
CA GLY A 103 -0.32 -1.11 -2.43
C GLY A 103 -1.46 -0.69 -3.34
N VAL A 104 -1.55 -1.33 -4.51
CA VAL A 104 -2.51 -0.99 -5.57
C VAL A 104 -3.72 -1.91 -5.56
N SER A 105 -4.89 -1.35 -5.84
CA SER A 105 -6.09 -2.17 -6.02
C SER A 105 -6.04 -2.96 -7.34
N SER A 106 -6.76 -4.09 -7.40
CA SER A 106 -6.88 -4.86 -8.65
C SER A 106 -7.44 -4.01 -9.78
N HIS A 107 -8.39 -3.12 -9.48
CA HIS A 107 -8.95 -2.19 -10.46
C HIS A 107 -7.90 -1.29 -11.09
N GLN A 108 -6.97 -0.73 -10.28
CA GLN A 108 -5.88 0.09 -10.80
C GLN A 108 -4.95 -0.70 -11.71
N LEU A 109 -4.68 -1.98 -11.39
CA LEU A 109 -3.85 -2.86 -12.22
C LEU A 109 -4.55 -3.28 -13.53
N ASP A 110 -5.86 -3.49 -13.48
CA ASP A 110 -6.64 -4.01 -14.62
C ASP A 110 -7.16 -2.90 -15.54
N THR A 111 -7.18 -1.65 -15.06
CA THR A 111 -7.60 -0.49 -15.86
C THR A 111 -6.44 0.01 -16.70
N GLU A 112 -6.45 -0.26 -18.01
CA GLU A 112 -5.40 0.12 -18.97
C GLU A 112 -4.99 1.59 -18.83
N GLN A 113 -5.95 2.49 -18.77
CA GLN A 113 -5.74 3.94 -18.74
C GLN A 113 -4.99 4.46 -17.50
N ARG A 114 -4.77 3.60 -16.48
CA ARG A 114 -4.08 3.96 -15.23
C ARG A 114 -2.56 3.75 -15.30
N GLY A 115 -2.07 2.97 -16.28
CA GLY A 115 -0.64 2.78 -16.52
C GLY A 115 0.13 1.97 -15.45
N PHE A 116 -0.55 1.26 -14.56
CA PHE A 116 0.11 0.43 -13.54
C PHE A 116 0.66 -0.89 -14.07
N SER A 117 0.10 -1.39 -15.17
CA SER A 117 0.50 -2.65 -15.80
C SER A 117 1.26 -2.40 -17.10
N PHE A 118 2.24 -3.25 -17.38
CA PHE A 118 2.96 -3.28 -18.66
C PHE A 118 2.49 -4.42 -19.59
N ASN A 119 1.47 -5.17 -19.17
CA ASN A 119 0.87 -6.23 -20.00
C ASN A 119 0.02 -5.67 -21.15
N GLN A 120 -0.40 -4.43 -21.02
CA GLN A 120 -1.19 -3.70 -21.99
C GLN A 120 -0.54 -2.35 -22.25
N GLN A 121 -0.74 -1.82 -23.46
CA GLN A 121 -0.22 -0.52 -23.83
C GLN A 121 -1.08 0.59 -23.23
N ALA A 122 -0.48 1.38 -22.35
CA ALA A 122 -1.13 2.51 -21.69
C ALA A 122 -0.17 3.68 -21.56
N LEU A 123 -0.68 4.88 -21.29
CA LEU A 123 0.15 6.03 -20.94
C LEU A 123 0.83 5.79 -19.58
N LEU A 124 2.02 6.35 -19.40
CA LEU A 124 2.80 6.27 -18.15
C LEU A 124 2.21 7.22 -17.10
N ASP A 125 1.10 6.84 -16.44
CA ASP A 125 0.49 7.65 -15.39
C ASP A 125 0.91 7.15 -13.99
N MET A 126 0.45 5.99 -13.55
CA MET A 126 0.69 5.36 -12.25
C MET A 126 0.26 6.17 -11.02
N ARG A 127 -0.47 7.28 -11.16
CA ARG A 127 -0.99 8.03 -10.02
C ARG A 127 -2.21 7.33 -9.44
N MET A 128 -2.21 7.01 -8.15
CA MET A 128 -3.38 6.55 -7.41
C MET A 128 -4.37 7.70 -7.26
N ASP A 129 -3.89 8.84 -6.77
CA ASP A 129 -4.62 10.11 -6.77
C ASP A 129 -4.29 10.90 -8.05
N ARG A 130 -5.28 11.06 -8.93
CA ARG A 130 -5.12 11.79 -10.20
C ARG A 130 -4.86 13.30 -10.03
N SER A 131 -5.04 13.84 -8.85
CA SER A 131 -4.70 15.25 -8.55
C SER A 131 -3.21 15.48 -8.33
N LEU A 132 -2.41 14.42 -8.16
CA LEU A 132 -0.96 14.54 -8.05
C LEU A 132 -0.38 15.16 -9.34
N LYS A 133 0.61 16.03 -9.16
CA LYS A 133 1.24 16.76 -10.28
C LYS A 133 2.22 15.90 -11.06
N ILE A 134 2.89 14.97 -10.39
CA ILE A 134 3.96 14.13 -10.96
C ILE A 134 3.40 12.76 -11.27
N SER A 135 3.49 12.37 -12.54
CA SER A 135 3.13 11.05 -13.05
C SER A 135 4.37 10.19 -13.31
N ALA A 136 4.19 8.93 -13.68
CA ALA A 136 5.27 8.07 -14.15
C ALA A 136 5.95 8.63 -15.41
N TYR A 137 5.20 9.29 -16.28
CA TYR A 137 5.74 9.99 -17.44
C TYR A 137 6.76 11.07 -17.04
N ASP A 138 6.43 11.88 -16.03
CA ASP A 138 7.31 12.94 -15.56
C ASP A 138 8.59 12.38 -14.94
N ILE A 139 8.48 11.32 -14.12
CA ILE A 139 9.66 10.66 -13.56
C ILE A 139 10.55 10.11 -14.66
N VAL A 140 10.00 9.40 -15.63
CA VAL A 140 10.75 8.73 -16.69
C VAL A 140 11.40 9.75 -17.62
N ASN A 141 10.69 10.82 -17.98
CA ASN A 141 11.15 11.76 -18.99
C ASN A 141 11.89 13.00 -18.47
N SER A 142 11.66 13.39 -17.20
CA SER A 142 12.16 14.67 -16.68
C SER A 142 13.20 14.54 -15.56
N PHE A 143 13.18 13.45 -14.76
CA PHE A 143 14.12 13.31 -13.64
C PHE A 143 15.57 13.08 -14.11
N ALA A 144 16.54 13.55 -13.34
CA ALA A 144 17.95 13.32 -13.66
C ALA A 144 18.28 11.82 -13.62
N GLN A 145 19.30 11.40 -14.39
CA GLN A 145 19.66 9.98 -14.50
C GLN A 145 20.03 9.35 -13.15
N ASP A 146 20.71 10.10 -12.30
CA ASP A 146 21.08 9.64 -10.95
C ASP A 146 19.89 9.54 -10.00
N GLU A 147 18.88 10.39 -10.15
CA GLU A 147 17.60 10.29 -9.42
C GLU A 147 16.82 9.05 -9.86
N LEU A 148 16.72 8.80 -11.17
CA LEU A 148 16.12 7.57 -11.71
C LEU A 148 16.84 6.33 -11.19
N GLU A 149 18.18 6.35 -11.18
CA GLU A 149 18.95 5.23 -10.64
C GLU A 149 18.64 4.99 -9.17
N LYS A 150 18.56 6.05 -8.35
CA LYS A 150 18.22 5.94 -6.92
C LYS A 150 16.83 5.36 -6.74
N ILE A 151 15.81 5.87 -7.46
CA ILE A 151 14.44 5.36 -7.42
C ILE A 151 14.43 3.86 -7.73
N ILE A 152 15.01 3.46 -8.87
CA ILE A 152 15.00 2.07 -9.33
C ILE A 152 15.78 1.17 -8.37
N ARG A 153 16.88 1.64 -7.82
CA ARG A 153 17.73 0.88 -6.90
C ARG A 153 17.05 0.66 -5.54
N PHE A 154 16.53 1.73 -4.94
CA PHE A 154 16.04 1.68 -3.57
C PHE A 154 14.59 1.18 -3.49
N TYR A 155 13.71 1.63 -4.38
CA TYR A 155 12.29 1.24 -4.36
C TYR A 155 12.01 -0.05 -5.16
N GLY A 156 12.86 -0.38 -6.13
CA GLY A 156 12.76 -1.63 -6.89
C GLY A 156 13.65 -2.75 -6.35
N GLU A 157 14.59 -2.45 -5.44
CA GLU A 157 15.67 -3.37 -5.05
C GLU A 157 16.34 -3.99 -6.31
N GLU A 158 16.46 -3.19 -7.41
CA GLU A 158 16.91 -3.63 -8.73
C GLU A 158 18.42 -3.46 -8.88
N LYS A 159 19.11 -4.57 -9.12
CA LYS A 159 20.57 -4.59 -9.24
C LYS A 159 21.07 -3.90 -10.50
N MET A 160 20.26 -3.92 -11.57
CA MET A 160 20.61 -3.30 -12.86
C MET A 160 20.20 -1.83 -12.95
N ALA A 161 19.86 -1.17 -11.83
CA ALA A 161 19.33 0.20 -11.78
C ALA A 161 20.15 1.21 -12.60
N ALA A 162 21.48 1.23 -12.47
CA ALA A 162 22.34 2.14 -13.23
C ALA A 162 22.24 1.92 -14.76
N ARG A 163 22.15 0.66 -15.20
CA ARG A 163 22.03 0.32 -16.62
C ARG A 163 20.66 0.72 -17.16
N ILE A 164 19.60 0.48 -16.39
CA ILE A 164 18.22 0.84 -16.76
C ILE A 164 18.08 2.37 -16.83
N ALA A 165 18.52 3.10 -15.81
CA ALA A 165 18.46 4.56 -15.77
C ALA A 165 19.21 5.19 -16.96
N ARG A 166 20.40 4.68 -17.30
CA ARG A 166 21.17 5.11 -18.48
C ARG A 166 20.40 4.84 -19.78
N ALA A 167 19.77 3.65 -19.93
CA ALA A 167 19.03 3.31 -21.12
C ALA A 167 17.79 4.20 -21.32
N ILE A 168 17.05 4.47 -20.24
CA ILE A 168 15.92 5.42 -20.21
C ILE A 168 16.41 6.81 -20.63
N SER A 169 17.48 7.32 -19.98
CA SER A 169 18.02 8.64 -20.27
C SER A 169 18.51 8.79 -21.72
N LYS A 170 19.10 7.75 -22.27
CA LYS A 170 19.52 7.74 -23.69
C LYS A 170 18.33 7.73 -24.64
N LYS A 171 17.29 6.93 -24.34
CA LYS A 171 16.12 6.78 -25.22
C LYS A 171 15.30 8.07 -25.26
N ARG A 172 15.03 8.69 -24.11
CA ARG A 172 14.24 9.93 -24.04
C ARG A 172 14.89 11.15 -24.72
N GLN A 173 16.22 11.13 -24.94
CA GLN A 173 16.90 12.15 -25.76
C GLN A 173 16.50 12.10 -27.24
N GLN A 174 16.01 10.96 -27.74
CA GLN A 174 15.55 10.79 -29.11
C GLN A 174 14.07 11.12 -29.26
N SER A 175 13.26 10.60 -28.33
CA SER A 175 11.81 10.85 -28.24
C SER A 175 11.33 10.54 -26.82
N PRO A 176 10.33 11.26 -26.31
CA PRO A 176 9.73 10.91 -25.02
C PRO A 176 9.28 9.44 -24.98
N ILE A 177 9.37 8.83 -23.81
CA ILE A 177 8.85 7.48 -23.54
C ILE A 177 7.43 7.67 -23.04
N GLU A 178 6.43 7.29 -23.82
CA GLU A 178 5.03 7.63 -23.53
C GLU A 178 4.26 6.47 -22.92
N THR A 179 4.61 5.22 -23.29
CA THR A 179 3.79 4.07 -22.96
C THR A 179 4.47 3.06 -22.04
N THR A 180 3.64 2.31 -21.31
CA THR A 180 4.07 1.23 -20.42
C THR A 180 4.85 0.14 -21.15
N THR A 181 4.38 -0.25 -22.34
CA THR A 181 5.04 -1.29 -23.15
C THR A 181 6.39 -0.82 -23.69
N GLU A 182 6.51 0.45 -24.08
CA GLU A 182 7.77 1.05 -24.52
C GLU A 182 8.81 1.05 -23.38
N LEU A 183 8.43 1.50 -22.18
CA LEU A 183 9.28 1.46 -21.02
C LEU A 183 9.69 0.02 -20.67
N ALA A 184 8.74 -0.93 -20.68
CA ALA A 184 9.01 -2.34 -20.39
C ALA A 184 10.00 -2.95 -21.39
N ALA A 185 9.90 -2.61 -22.69
CA ALA A 185 10.84 -3.07 -23.71
C ALA A 185 12.27 -2.53 -23.48
N ILE A 186 12.40 -1.25 -23.10
CA ILE A 186 13.69 -0.64 -22.74
C ILE A 186 14.32 -1.39 -21.58
N ILE A 187 13.54 -1.65 -20.50
CA ILE A 187 14.02 -2.37 -19.32
C ILE A 187 14.46 -3.78 -19.68
N ALA A 188 13.64 -4.51 -20.45
CA ALA A 188 13.95 -5.88 -20.88
C ALA A 188 15.24 -5.96 -21.70
N SER A 189 15.51 -4.96 -22.54
CA SER A 189 16.75 -4.87 -23.33
C SER A 189 18.02 -4.70 -22.46
N CYS A 190 17.85 -4.19 -21.24
CA CYS A 190 18.94 -4.01 -20.28
C CYS A 190 19.33 -5.32 -19.58
N MET A 191 18.51 -6.36 -19.63
CA MET A 191 18.78 -7.57 -18.86
C MET A 191 19.80 -8.48 -19.54
N PRO A 192 20.76 -9.05 -18.77
CA PRO A 192 21.63 -10.11 -19.24
C PRO A 192 20.81 -11.33 -19.73
N ALA A 193 21.30 -12.04 -20.73
CA ALA A 193 20.62 -13.21 -21.29
C ALA A 193 20.20 -14.24 -20.24
N LYS A 194 21.04 -14.48 -19.23
CA LYS A 194 20.75 -15.40 -18.11
C LYS A 194 19.58 -14.97 -17.23
N LEU A 195 19.23 -13.68 -17.18
CA LEU A 195 18.15 -13.15 -16.36
C LEU A 195 16.83 -12.99 -17.15
N LYS A 196 16.82 -13.20 -18.46
CA LYS A 196 15.60 -13.13 -19.28
C LYS A 196 14.59 -14.25 -19.01
N TRP A 197 15.04 -15.35 -18.41
CA TRP A 197 14.23 -16.55 -18.13
C TRP A 197 13.80 -16.67 -16.66
N GLN A 198 13.72 -15.55 -15.93
CA GLN A 198 13.22 -15.55 -14.55
C GLN A 198 11.69 -15.68 -14.51
N LYS A 199 11.17 -16.24 -13.40
CA LYS A 199 9.71 -16.36 -13.16
C LYS A 199 8.98 -15.01 -13.13
N ILE A 200 9.72 -13.90 -12.86
CA ILE A 200 9.17 -12.55 -12.76
C ILE A 200 9.67 -11.74 -13.95
N HIS A 201 8.75 -11.04 -14.60
CA HIS A 201 9.09 -10.18 -15.75
C HIS A 201 10.14 -9.14 -15.36
N PRO A 202 11.15 -8.85 -16.17
CA PRO A 202 12.23 -7.91 -15.86
C PRO A 202 11.77 -6.50 -15.47
N ALA A 203 10.66 -6.03 -16.04
CA ALA A 203 10.14 -4.70 -15.77
C ALA A 203 9.47 -4.57 -14.39
N THR A 204 9.07 -5.66 -13.74
CA THR A 204 8.25 -5.63 -12.52
C THR A 204 8.86 -4.75 -11.42
N ARG A 205 10.16 -4.91 -11.14
CA ARG A 205 10.83 -4.13 -10.08
C ARG A 205 10.94 -2.64 -10.42
N THR A 206 11.20 -2.32 -11.68
CA THR A 206 11.31 -0.92 -12.11
C THR A 206 9.93 -0.25 -12.11
N PHE A 207 8.87 -0.95 -12.53
CA PHE A 207 7.49 -0.45 -12.45
C PHE A 207 7.07 -0.22 -11.00
N GLN A 208 7.34 -1.18 -10.10
CA GLN A 208 7.14 -1.00 -8.67
C GLN A 208 7.89 0.24 -8.15
N ALA A 209 9.15 0.43 -8.52
CA ALA A 209 9.95 1.56 -8.07
C ALA A 209 9.36 2.92 -8.50
N ILE A 210 8.96 3.03 -9.76
CA ILE A 210 8.36 4.25 -10.29
C ILE A 210 7.01 4.51 -9.60
N ARG A 211 6.17 3.48 -9.44
CA ARG A 211 4.88 3.57 -8.76
C ARG A 211 5.02 4.09 -7.32
N ILE A 212 5.96 3.51 -6.56
CA ILE A 212 6.27 3.95 -5.21
C ILE A 212 6.69 5.42 -5.19
N ALA A 213 7.53 5.84 -6.14
CA ALA A 213 7.99 7.23 -6.23
C ALA A 213 6.88 8.21 -6.61
N VAL A 214 5.98 7.85 -7.54
CA VAL A 214 4.83 8.67 -7.95
C VAL A 214 3.89 8.94 -6.77
N ASN A 215 3.62 7.89 -5.96
CA ASN A 215 2.58 7.92 -4.93
C ASN A 215 3.11 8.14 -3.51
N ASN A 216 4.42 8.28 -3.32
CA ASN A 216 5.09 8.38 -2.01
C ASN A 216 4.66 7.24 -1.05
N GLU A 217 4.46 6.04 -1.60
CA GLU A 217 3.83 4.92 -0.88
C GLU A 217 4.53 4.60 0.44
N LEU A 218 5.85 4.54 0.45
CA LEU A 218 6.63 4.18 1.64
C LEU A 218 6.65 5.26 2.71
N ASP A 219 6.70 6.53 2.31
CA ASP A 219 6.78 7.66 3.25
C ASP A 219 5.45 7.87 3.99
N ASN A 220 4.34 7.45 3.40
CA ASN A 220 3.00 7.55 3.99
C ASN A 220 2.73 6.49 5.07
N ILE A 221 3.47 5.35 5.11
CA ILE A 221 3.19 4.23 6.02
C ILE A 221 3.42 4.61 7.48
N ARG A 222 4.58 5.22 7.79
CA ARG A 222 4.91 5.57 9.17
C ARG A 222 3.93 6.56 9.79
N PRO A 223 3.61 7.71 9.16
CA PRO A 223 2.63 8.64 9.70
C PRO A 223 1.26 8.00 9.97
N ALA A 224 0.83 7.09 9.10
CA ALA A 224 -0.44 6.37 9.28
C ALA A 224 -0.42 5.41 10.48
N ILE A 225 0.67 4.65 10.67
CA ILE A 225 0.81 3.75 11.82
C ILE A 225 0.90 4.54 13.12
N ASP A 226 1.61 5.67 13.14
CA ASP A 226 1.70 6.55 14.30
C ASP A 226 0.31 7.10 14.67
N ALA A 227 -0.43 7.61 13.68
CA ALA A 227 -1.78 8.12 13.87
C ALA A 227 -2.75 7.01 14.33
N ALA A 228 -2.64 5.82 13.78
CA ALA A 228 -3.44 4.66 14.19
C ALA A 228 -3.15 4.29 15.65
N ALA A 229 -1.88 4.25 16.07
CA ALA A 229 -1.50 3.94 17.43
C ALA A 229 -2.06 4.96 18.44
N GLU A 230 -2.14 6.24 18.06
CA GLU A 230 -2.75 7.28 18.90
C GLU A 230 -4.28 7.17 18.94
N ALA A 231 -4.91 6.84 17.82
CA ALA A 231 -6.36 6.78 17.70
C ALA A 231 -6.98 5.53 18.33
N LEU A 232 -6.24 4.43 18.45
CA LEU A 232 -6.76 3.18 18.99
C LEU A 232 -7.11 3.30 20.48
N LYS A 233 -8.26 2.72 20.86
CA LYS A 233 -8.61 2.44 22.27
C LYS A 233 -7.65 1.41 22.86
N PRO A 234 -7.45 1.38 24.20
CA PRO A 234 -6.80 0.25 24.86
C PRO A 234 -7.46 -1.08 24.43
N GLY A 235 -6.65 -2.04 24.00
CA GLY A 235 -7.14 -3.31 23.44
C GLY A 235 -7.54 -3.28 21.97
N GLY A 236 -7.64 -2.10 21.35
CA GLY A 236 -7.91 -1.94 19.91
C GLY A 236 -6.83 -2.54 19.03
N ARG A 237 -7.12 -2.76 17.76
CA ARG A 237 -6.29 -3.51 16.80
C ARG A 237 -5.85 -2.66 15.61
N LEU A 238 -4.57 -2.79 15.26
CA LEU A 238 -4.01 -2.34 14.00
C LEU A 238 -3.67 -3.57 13.16
N CYS A 239 -4.27 -3.68 11.97
CA CYS A 239 -3.97 -4.69 10.97
C CYS A 239 -3.33 -4.00 9.75
N VAL A 240 -2.18 -4.51 9.30
CA VAL A 240 -1.49 -3.97 8.13
C VAL A 240 -1.13 -5.12 7.20
N ILE A 241 -1.64 -5.09 5.96
CA ILE A 241 -1.26 -5.99 4.88
C ILE A 241 -0.22 -5.27 4.02
N SER A 242 0.86 -5.95 3.70
CA SER A 242 1.92 -5.47 2.81
C SER A 242 2.18 -6.49 1.69
N PHE A 243 2.57 -6.03 0.49
CA PHE A 243 2.75 -6.89 -0.68
C PHE A 243 4.21 -7.01 -1.13
N HIS A 244 5.10 -6.19 -0.59
CA HIS A 244 6.53 -6.30 -0.88
C HIS A 244 7.42 -6.04 0.35
N SER A 245 8.71 -6.39 0.19
CA SER A 245 9.71 -6.38 1.26
C SER A 245 9.92 -5.03 1.93
N LEU A 246 9.80 -3.93 1.18
CA LEU A 246 10.05 -2.58 1.70
C LEU A 246 8.91 -2.15 2.63
N GLU A 247 7.65 -2.35 2.22
CA GLU A 247 6.48 -2.10 3.08
C GLU A 247 6.57 -2.91 4.37
N ASP A 248 6.71 -4.24 4.25
CA ASP A 248 6.80 -5.16 5.39
C ASP A 248 7.91 -4.77 6.37
N ARG A 249 9.05 -4.29 5.84
CA ARG A 249 10.19 -3.82 6.65
C ARG A 249 9.84 -2.57 7.44
N ILE A 250 9.16 -1.60 6.82
CA ILE A 250 8.73 -0.35 7.48
C ILE A 250 7.70 -0.68 8.56
N VAL A 251 6.64 -1.42 8.21
CA VAL A 251 5.57 -1.83 9.14
C VAL A 251 6.15 -2.58 10.36
N LYS A 252 7.01 -3.58 10.11
CA LYS A 252 7.67 -4.34 11.17
C LYS A 252 8.48 -3.45 12.11
N ASN A 253 9.26 -2.54 11.54
CA ASN A 253 10.13 -1.67 12.32
C ASN A 253 9.30 -0.66 13.13
N GLU A 254 8.22 -0.12 12.56
CA GLU A 254 7.37 0.85 13.25
C GLU A 254 6.57 0.21 14.40
N ILE A 255 6.00 -0.98 14.17
CA ILE A 255 5.34 -1.73 15.26
C ILE A 255 6.34 -2.03 16.40
N ARG A 256 7.59 -2.39 16.08
CA ARG A 256 8.63 -2.60 17.09
C ARG A 256 9.00 -1.32 17.83
N PHE A 257 9.12 -0.22 17.10
CA PHE A 257 9.42 1.08 17.67
C PHE A 257 8.34 1.54 18.64
N LEU A 258 7.08 1.46 18.22
CA LEU A 258 5.93 1.78 19.07
C LEU A 258 5.67 0.73 20.17
N GLY A 259 6.28 -0.44 20.06
CA GLY A 259 6.32 -1.48 21.11
C GLY A 259 7.36 -1.23 22.21
N GLY A 260 7.96 -0.04 22.24
CA GLY A 260 8.94 0.32 23.28
C GLY A 260 10.32 -0.31 23.11
N VAL A 261 10.59 -0.95 21.94
CA VAL A 261 11.92 -1.51 21.70
C VAL A 261 12.95 -0.40 21.59
N CYS A 262 13.97 -0.47 22.40
CA CYS A 262 15.08 0.50 22.39
C CYS A 262 15.72 0.59 21.01
N ILE A 263 15.91 1.82 20.54
CA ILE A 263 16.57 2.15 19.26
C ILE A 263 17.92 2.82 19.47
N CYS A 264 18.35 2.95 20.72
CA CYS A 264 19.68 3.51 21.01
C CYS A 264 20.77 2.68 20.34
N PRO A 265 21.87 3.31 19.91
CA PRO A 265 23.07 2.61 19.49
C PRO A 265 23.53 1.62 20.56
N LYS A 266 24.04 0.47 20.14
CA LYS A 266 24.41 -0.62 21.08
C LYS A 266 25.61 -0.29 21.97
N ASP A 267 26.37 0.71 21.60
CA ASP A 267 27.56 1.23 22.29
C ASP A 267 27.27 2.20 23.42
N ILE A 268 25.99 2.65 23.56
CA ILE A 268 25.61 3.50 24.69
C ILE A 268 25.36 2.64 25.93
N PRO A 269 26.00 2.97 27.10
CA PRO A 269 25.88 2.16 28.31
C PRO A 269 24.46 2.21 28.95
N PHE A 270 23.70 3.27 28.68
CA PHE A 270 22.32 3.44 29.22
C PHE A 270 21.36 3.86 28.15
N CYS A 271 20.14 3.32 28.21
CA CYS A 271 19.07 3.72 27.31
C CYS A 271 18.61 5.15 27.57
N VAL A 272 18.67 6.01 26.56
CA VAL A 272 18.25 7.42 26.63
C VAL A 272 16.94 7.69 25.87
N CYS A 273 16.37 6.69 25.20
CA CYS A 273 15.17 6.90 24.37
C CYS A 273 13.87 6.99 25.15
N GLN A 274 13.81 6.65 26.45
CA GLN A 274 12.66 6.72 27.36
C GLN A 274 11.31 6.40 26.68
N LYS A 275 11.28 5.34 25.87
CA LYS A 275 10.10 5.02 25.07
C LYS A 275 9.03 4.30 25.89
N GLU A 276 7.86 4.91 25.94
CA GLU A 276 6.67 4.25 26.37
C GLU A 276 6.13 3.33 25.24
N ALA A 277 5.81 2.10 25.59
CA ALA A 277 5.20 1.19 24.66
C ALA A 277 3.73 1.57 24.43
N LYS A 278 3.36 1.84 23.17
CA LYS A 278 1.99 2.14 22.77
C LYS A 278 1.30 0.94 22.15
N LEU A 279 2.06 0.10 21.45
CA LEU A 279 1.58 -1.09 20.75
C LEU A 279 2.25 -2.35 21.26
N LYS A 280 1.49 -3.44 21.28
CA LYS A 280 2.00 -4.80 21.49
C LYS A 280 1.93 -5.55 20.16
N ASN A 281 3.06 -6.07 19.69
CA ASN A 281 3.08 -6.93 18.49
C ASN A 281 2.34 -8.24 18.78
N LEU A 282 1.27 -8.51 18.06
CA LEU A 282 0.45 -9.73 18.20
C LEU A 282 0.84 -10.82 17.20
N THR A 283 1.62 -10.47 16.17
CA THR A 283 2.12 -11.40 15.14
C THR A 283 3.64 -11.44 15.10
N PRO A 284 4.31 -12.04 16.12
CA PRO A 284 5.77 -12.22 16.09
C PRO A 284 6.22 -12.94 14.81
N LYS A 285 5.47 -13.95 14.39
CA LYS A 285 5.55 -14.55 13.05
C LYS A 285 4.45 -13.93 12.19
N VAL A 286 4.85 -13.36 11.05
CA VAL A 286 3.91 -12.76 10.10
C VAL A 286 2.89 -13.79 9.60
N ILE A 287 1.63 -13.38 9.44
CA ILE A 287 0.60 -14.20 8.84
C ILE A 287 0.72 -14.07 7.32
N VAL A 288 0.62 -15.18 6.61
CA VAL A 288 0.66 -15.26 5.15
C VAL A 288 -0.60 -15.96 4.64
N PRO A 289 -1.03 -15.70 3.40
CA PRO A 289 -2.22 -16.32 2.83
C PRO A 289 -2.07 -17.84 2.75
N SER A 290 -3.19 -18.54 2.77
CA SER A 290 -3.22 -20.00 2.59
C SER A 290 -2.87 -20.40 1.16
N ALA A 291 -2.54 -21.68 0.95
CA ALA A 291 -2.27 -22.21 -0.38
C ALA A 291 -3.52 -22.12 -1.27
N GLU A 292 -4.69 -22.39 -0.71
CA GLU A 292 -5.98 -22.32 -1.40
C GLU A 292 -6.29 -20.88 -1.84
N GLU A 293 -6.01 -19.90 -0.97
CA GLU A 293 -6.19 -18.48 -1.33
C GLU A 293 -5.24 -18.06 -2.46
N ILE A 294 -3.97 -18.51 -2.41
CA ILE A 294 -3.00 -18.19 -3.46
C ILE A 294 -3.40 -18.83 -4.81
N GLU A 295 -4.00 -20.02 -4.79
CA GLU A 295 -4.50 -20.68 -6.00
C GLU A 295 -5.71 -19.92 -6.59
N ALA A 296 -6.66 -19.51 -5.74
CA ALA A 296 -7.83 -18.73 -6.14
C ALA A 296 -7.46 -17.29 -6.55
N ASN A 297 -6.59 -16.63 -5.77
CA ASN A 297 -6.13 -15.27 -6.00
C ASN A 297 -4.59 -15.18 -6.02
N PRO A 298 -3.94 -15.34 -7.18
CA PRO A 298 -2.47 -15.28 -7.30
C PRO A 298 -1.84 -13.95 -6.82
N ARG A 299 -2.63 -12.87 -6.73
CA ARG A 299 -2.19 -11.56 -6.21
C ARG A 299 -1.91 -11.61 -4.70
N ALA A 300 -2.55 -12.52 -3.98
CA ALA A 300 -2.31 -12.74 -2.54
C ALA A 300 -0.92 -13.32 -2.23
N ARG A 301 -0.26 -13.96 -3.21
CA ARG A 301 0.99 -14.72 -2.98
C ARG A 301 2.07 -14.00 -2.18
N SER A 302 2.20 -12.68 -2.33
CA SER A 302 3.25 -11.89 -1.68
C SER A 302 2.75 -11.15 -0.45
N SER A 303 1.46 -11.25 -0.12
CA SER A 303 0.87 -10.54 1.00
C SER A 303 1.36 -11.05 2.35
N LYS A 304 1.42 -10.14 3.31
CA LYS A 304 1.86 -10.38 4.68
C LYS A 304 1.03 -9.53 5.61
N LEU A 305 0.29 -10.17 6.51
CA LEU A 305 -0.48 -9.47 7.53
C LEU A 305 0.32 -9.37 8.83
N ARG A 306 0.44 -8.16 9.35
CA ARG A 306 0.94 -7.86 10.69
C ARG A 306 -0.15 -7.24 11.53
N VAL A 307 -0.24 -7.69 12.77
CA VAL A 307 -1.23 -7.24 13.73
C VAL A 307 -0.55 -6.70 14.98
N ALA A 308 -1.00 -5.55 15.45
CA ALA A 308 -0.60 -4.97 16.71
C ALA A 308 -1.84 -4.60 17.54
N GLY A 309 -1.74 -4.70 18.85
CA GLY A 309 -2.79 -4.28 19.78
C GLY A 309 -2.36 -3.03 20.55
N ARG A 310 -3.25 -2.09 20.78
CA ARG A 310 -3.02 -0.94 21.67
C ARG A 310 -2.90 -1.44 23.13
N ILE A 311 -1.88 -0.99 23.83
CA ILE A 311 -1.65 -1.27 25.25
C ILE A 311 -2.55 -0.36 26.10
#